data_c9ba25f6643362f294df0590ea748cd3
#
_entry.id   c9ba25f6643362f294df0590ea748cd3
#
_cell.length_a   1.000
_cell.length_b   1.000
_cell.length_c   1.000
_cell.angle_alpha   90.00
_cell.angle_beta   90.00
_cell.angle_gamma   90.00
#
_symmetry.space_group_name_H-M   'P 1'
#
loop_
_entity.id
_entity.type
_entity.pdbx_description
1 polymer ?
#
loop_
_entity_poly.entity_id
_entity_poly.type
_entity_poly.pdbx_seq_one_letter_code
_entity_poly.pdbx_strand_id
1 'polypeptide(L)'
;MIGDGRSAMEIIGSGLDATEIARIAGAIERYGDRFVHRVFTDEEIAYCRGKRDAASSFAARFAAKEAAMKALGTGHSRGVFWRGIEVIRRGGPPRLRFHGGAAARFASMGADGSLLTLTHSRDLAIAHVLLVRGSTAG
;
A
#
# COMPACT_ATOMS: atom_id res chain seq x y z
N MET A 1 9.51 -32.36 -5.89
CA MET A 1 8.14 -32.86 -5.83
C MET A 1 7.43 -32.52 -7.11
N ILE A 2 6.80 -33.48 -7.63
CA ILE A 2 6.03 -33.26 -8.81
C ILE A 2 4.59 -33.02 -8.37
N GLY A 3 4.15 -31.88 -8.58
CA GLY A 3 2.79 -31.57 -8.26
C GLY A 3 1.82 -32.17 -9.25
N ASP A 4 0.64 -31.74 -9.16
CA ASP A 4 -0.49 -32.11 -10.01
C ASP A 4 -0.52 -31.27 -11.30
N GLY A 5 0.58 -30.66 -11.69
CA GLY A 5 0.69 -29.81 -12.86
C GLY A 5 0.37 -28.34 -12.62
N ARG A 6 0.01 -27.97 -11.39
CA ARG A 6 -0.24 -26.56 -11.06
C ARG A 6 1.06 -25.87 -10.65
N SER A 7 1.22 -24.64 -11.12
CA SER A 7 2.35 -23.81 -10.72
C SER A 7 2.16 -23.33 -9.29
N ALA A 8 3.23 -23.38 -8.53
CA ALA A 8 3.23 -22.81 -7.19
C ALA A 8 3.29 -21.30 -7.30
N MET A 9 2.62 -20.62 -6.37
CA MET A 9 2.74 -19.17 -6.19
C MET A 9 4.12 -18.86 -5.62
N GLU A 10 4.78 -17.86 -6.18
CA GLU A 10 6.06 -17.38 -5.68
C GLU A 10 5.88 -16.02 -5.01
N ILE A 11 6.53 -15.84 -3.86
CA ILE A 11 6.64 -14.55 -3.22
C ILE A 11 7.89 -13.89 -3.77
N ILE A 12 7.74 -12.76 -4.45
CA ILE A 12 8.86 -12.07 -5.10
C ILE A 12 9.20 -10.74 -4.45
N GLY A 13 8.41 -10.30 -3.48
CA GLY A 13 8.69 -9.09 -2.72
C GLY A 13 7.88 -9.07 -1.44
N SER A 14 8.45 -8.50 -0.41
CA SER A 14 7.80 -8.38 0.90
C SER A 14 8.18 -7.05 1.52
N GLY A 15 7.21 -6.39 2.12
CA GLY A 15 7.43 -5.14 2.82
C GLY A 15 6.57 -5.04 4.06
N LEU A 16 7.13 -4.46 5.09
CA LEU A 16 6.44 -4.24 6.36
C LEU A 16 6.75 -2.81 6.79
N ASP A 17 5.73 -2.10 7.24
CA ASP A 17 5.89 -0.76 7.77
C ASP A 17 5.00 -0.54 8.98
N ALA A 18 5.53 0.18 9.96
CA ALA A 18 4.79 0.64 11.12
C ALA A 18 4.89 2.16 11.17
N THR A 19 3.76 2.83 11.15
CA THR A 19 3.69 4.28 11.12
C THR A 19 2.96 4.79 12.36
N GLU A 20 3.58 5.73 13.06
CA GLU A 20 2.93 6.39 14.18
C GLU A 20 1.78 7.26 13.68
N ILE A 21 0.58 6.99 14.21
CA ILE A 21 -0.63 7.72 13.79
C ILE A 21 -0.48 9.20 14.12
N ALA A 22 0.10 9.53 15.29
CA ALA A 22 0.32 10.91 15.69
C ALA A 22 1.21 11.69 14.71
N ARG A 23 2.18 11.02 14.09
CA ARG A 23 3.05 11.63 13.09
C ARG A 23 2.28 12.05 11.85
N ILE A 24 1.37 11.21 11.39
CA ILE A 24 0.54 11.53 10.23
C ILE A 24 -0.49 12.61 10.57
N ALA A 25 -1.12 12.51 11.74
CA ALA A 25 -2.04 13.55 12.21
C ALA A 25 -1.34 14.91 12.28
N GLY A 26 -0.11 14.93 12.81
CA GLY A 26 0.71 16.14 12.90
C GLY A 26 1.07 16.73 11.53
N ALA A 27 1.39 15.87 10.56
CA ALA A 27 1.70 16.30 9.21
C ALA A 27 0.47 16.92 8.52
N ILE A 28 -0.69 16.31 8.71
CA ILE A 28 -1.95 16.83 8.16
C ILE A 28 -2.28 18.19 8.80
N GLU A 29 -2.13 18.29 10.10
CA GLU A 29 -2.37 19.54 10.81
C GLU A 29 -1.44 20.66 10.35
N ARG A 30 -0.16 20.34 10.21
CA ARG A 30 0.86 21.32 9.87
C ARG A 30 0.85 21.74 8.41
N TYR A 31 0.66 20.81 7.49
CA TYR A 31 0.80 21.05 6.05
C TYR A 31 -0.54 20.99 5.30
N GLY A 32 -1.59 20.47 5.92
CA GLY A 32 -2.92 20.42 5.32
C GLY A 32 -2.96 19.71 3.99
N ASP A 33 -3.67 20.29 3.04
CA ASP A 33 -3.87 19.70 1.72
C ASP A 33 -2.57 19.48 0.95
N ARG A 34 -1.54 20.24 1.23
CA ARG A 34 -0.23 20.07 0.61
C ARG A 34 0.34 18.68 0.85
N PHE A 35 0.28 18.22 2.11
CA PHE A 35 0.71 16.88 2.47
C PHE A 35 -0.25 15.82 1.91
N VAL A 36 -1.54 16.03 2.14
CA VAL A 36 -2.56 15.04 1.80
C VAL A 36 -2.58 14.75 0.29
N HIS A 37 -2.58 15.79 -0.55
CA HIS A 37 -2.61 15.61 -2.00
C HIS A 37 -1.29 15.12 -2.59
N ARG A 38 -0.20 15.32 -1.88
CA ARG A 38 1.09 14.79 -2.31
C ARG A 38 1.19 13.27 -2.12
N VAL A 39 0.56 12.76 -1.09
CA VAL A 39 0.69 11.35 -0.68
C VAL A 39 -0.46 10.49 -1.16
N PHE A 40 -1.69 11.00 -1.10
CA PHE A 40 -2.89 10.20 -1.29
C PHE A 40 -3.60 10.58 -2.58
N THR A 41 -4.24 9.57 -3.19
CA THR A 41 -5.10 9.79 -4.36
C THR A 41 -6.42 10.43 -3.92
N ASP A 42 -7.14 10.98 -4.88
CA ASP A 42 -8.43 11.62 -4.57
C ASP A 42 -9.42 10.63 -3.95
N GLU A 43 -9.42 9.38 -4.42
CA GLU A 43 -10.29 8.34 -3.84
C GLU A 43 -9.91 8.02 -2.40
N GLU A 44 -8.61 7.93 -2.12
CA GLU A 44 -8.12 7.68 -0.76
C GLU A 44 -8.51 8.82 0.18
N ILE A 45 -8.37 10.05 -0.29
CA ILE A 45 -8.72 11.24 0.48
C ILE A 45 -10.21 11.23 0.84
N ALA A 46 -11.05 10.99 -0.15
CA ALA A 46 -12.50 10.93 0.07
C ALA A 46 -12.87 9.85 1.08
N TYR A 47 -12.27 8.67 0.93
CA TYR A 47 -12.52 7.56 1.86
C TYR A 47 -12.11 7.92 3.28
N CYS A 48 -10.90 8.41 3.46
CA CYS A 48 -10.36 8.71 4.79
C CYS A 48 -11.12 9.85 5.48
N ARG A 49 -11.46 10.88 4.73
CA ARG A 49 -12.21 12.03 5.28
C ARG A 49 -13.64 11.67 5.69
N GLY A 50 -14.17 10.58 5.13
CA GLY A 50 -15.47 10.06 5.53
C GLY A 50 -15.46 9.22 6.79
N LYS A 51 -14.29 8.94 7.35
CA LYS A 51 -14.18 8.11 8.55
C LYS A 51 -14.16 8.96 9.82
N ARG A 52 -14.69 8.39 10.91
CA ARG A 52 -14.72 9.05 12.21
C ARG A 52 -13.30 9.39 12.68
N ASP A 53 -12.38 8.43 12.53
CA ASP A 53 -10.97 8.64 12.84
C ASP A 53 -10.19 8.70 11.54
N ALA A 54 -10.22 9.87 10.91
CA ALA A 54 -9.56 10.09 9.64
C ALA A 54 -8.05 9.90 9.74
N ALA A 55 -7.44 10.35 10.85
CA ALA A 55 -5.99 10.27 11.03
C ALA A 55 -5.51 8.81 10.99
N SER A 56 -6.19 7.90 11.67
CA SER A 56 -5.85 6.48 11.64
C SER A 56 -6.01 5.88 10.25
N SER A 57 -7.05 6.28 9.53
CA SER A 57 -7.26 5.84 8.14
C SER A 57 -6.15 6.30 7.22
N PHE A 58 -5.75 7.56 7.33
CA PHE A 58 -4.62 8.09 6.55
C PHE A 58 -3.31 7.39 6.92
N ALA A 59 -3.06 7.18 8.22
CA ALA A 59 -1.84 6.52 8.68
C ALA A 59 -1.75 5.07 8.18
N ALA A 60 -2.86 4.34 8.17
CA ALA A 60 -2.88 2.98 7.66
C ALA A 60 -2.53 2.94 6.16
N ARG A 61 -3.07 3.87 5.39
CA ARG A 61 -2.76 3.95 3.95
C ARG A 61 -1.33 4.40 3.71
N PHE A 62 -0.83 5.32 4.52
CA PHE A 62 0.57 5.72 4.44
C PHE A 62 1.50 4.53 4.71
N ALA A 63 1.22 3.75 5.75
CA ALA A 63 1.99 2.55 6.06
C ALA A 63 1.94 1.54 4.92
N ALA A 64 0.78 1.37 4.29
CA ALA A 64 0.63 0.47 3.14
C ALA A 64 1.50 0.91 1.96
N LYS A 65 1.57 2.21 1.68
CA LYS A 65 2.40 2.75 0.60
C LYS A 65 3.88 2.53 0.88
N GLU A 66 4.31 2.78 2.11
CA GLU A 66 5.70 2.56 2.52
C GLU A 66 6.07 1.08 2.47
N ALA A 67 5.19 0.21 2.96
CA ALA A 67 5.40 -1.23 2.89
C ALA A 67 5.49 -1.71 1.43
N ALA A 68 4.64 -1.19 0.56
CA ALA A 68 4.66 -1.54 -0.86
C ALA A 68 5.97 -1.09 -1.52
N MET A 69 6.48 0.09 -1.18
CA MET A 69 7.76 0.57 -1.70
C MET A 69 8.91 -0.34 -1.28
N LYS A 70 8.88 -0.83 -0.05
CA LYS A 70 9.86 -1.82 0.42
C LYS A 70 9.74 -3.13 -0.38
N ALA A 71 8.52 -3.59 -0.62
CA ALA A 71 8.29 -4.80 -1.40
C ALA A 71 8.76 -4.65 -2.86
N LEU A 72 8.58 -3.45 -3.45
CA LEU A 72 9.08 -3.14 -4.78
C LEU A 72 10.61 -2.98 -4.81
N GLY A 73 11.23 -2.79 -3.66
CA GLY A 73 12.67 -2.62 -3.54
C GLY A 73 13.21 -1.29 -4.03
N THR A 74 12.34 -0.30 -4.21
CA THR A 74 12.72 0.99 -4.79
C THR A 74 12.76 2.13 -3.78
N GLY A 75 12.00 2.01 -2.68
CA GLY A 75 11.75 3.18 -1.87
C GLY A 75 11.14 4.26 -2.74
N HIS A 76 11.60 5.49 -2.58
CA HIS A 76 11.13 6.65 -3.34
C HIS A 76 12.01 6.94 -4.57
N SER A 77 12.45 5.90 -5.26
CA SER A 77 13.28 6.05 -6.45
C SER A 77 12.62 5.38 -7.66
N ARG A 78 13.23 5.54 -8.84
CA ARG A 78 12.80 4.89 -10.08
C ARG A 78 11.37 5.26 -10.50
N GLY A 79 10.94 6.48 -10.21
CA GLY A 79 9.60 6.94 -10.57
C GLY A 79 8.49 6.39 -9.70
N VAL A 80 8.83 5.80 -8.56
CA VAL A 80 7.84 5.29 -7.61
C VAL A 80 7.51 6.40 -6.61
N PHE A 81 6.24 6.79 -6.57
CA PHE A 81 5.73 7.86 -5.71
C PHE A 81 4.56 7.33 -4.89
N TRP A 82 4.26 7.99 -3.78
CA TRP A 82 3.15 7.59 -2.91
C TRP A 82 1.83 7.46 -3.67
N ARG A 83 1.49 8.42 -4.52
CA ARG A 83 0.22 8.38 -5.26
C ARG A 83 0.19 7.25 -6.29
N GLY A 84 1.34 6.72 -6.68
CA GLY A 84 1.41 5.57 -7.58
C GLY A 84 1.04 4.25 -6.91
N ILE A 85 0.90 4.25 -5.60
CA ILE A 85 0.49 3.08 -4.83
C ILE A 85 -0.81 3.42 -4.13
N GLU A 86 -1.91 2.92 -4.63
CA GLU A 86 -3.23 3.29 -4.14
C GLU A 86 -3.85 2.15 -3.35
N VAL A 87 -4.38 2.46 -2.17
CA VAL A 87 -5.14 1.52 -1.36
C VAL A 87 -6.61 1.68 -1.70
N ILE A 88 -7.23 0.58 -2.11
CA ILE A 88 -8.64 0.55 -2.47
C ILE A 88 -9.37 -0.34 -1.49
N ARG A 89 -10.48 0.15 -0.97
CA ARG A 89 -11.34 -0.63 -0.09
C ARG A 89 -12.79 -0.35 -0.45
N ARG A 90 -13.46 -1.39 -0.93
CA ARG A 90 -14.85 -1.29 -1.38
C ARG A 90 -15.67 -2.44 -0.79
N GLY A 91 -15.97 -2.32 0.51
CA GLY A 91 -16.81 -3.29 1.20
C GLY A 91 -16.16 -4.64 1.48
N GLY A 92 -14.84 -4.73 1.39
CA GLY A 92 -14.10 -5.96 1.66
C GLY A 92 -12.71 -5.65 2.19
N PRO A 93 -11.79 -6.60 2.11
CA PRO A 93 -10.41 -6.34 2.51
C PRO A 93 -9.76 -5.30 1.62
N PRO A 94 -8.79 -4.53 2.15
CA PRO A 94 -8.07 -3.55 1.35
C PRO A 94 -7.23 -4.22 0.26
N ARG A 95 -7.08 -3.52 -0.87
CA ARG A 95 -6.29 -3.97 -2.00
C ARG A 95 -5.37 -2.86 -2.45
N LEU A 96 -4.30 -3.23 -3.14
CA LEU A 96 -3.39 -2.28 -3.76
C LEU A 96 -3.65 -2.20 -5.26
N ARG A 97 -3.57 -0.98 -5.77
CA ARG A 97 -3.53 -0.70 -7.21
C ARG A 97 -2.28 0.13 -7.48
N PHE A 98 -1.50 -0.31 -8.46
CA PHE A 98 -0.26 0.38 -8.82
C PHE A 98 -0.49 1.22 -10.08
N HIS A 99 0.12 2.40 -10.10
CA HIS A 99 0.06 3.34 -11.23
C HIS A 99 1.47 3.81 -11.57
N GLY A 100 1.64 4.27 -12.80
CA GLY A 100 2.88 4.92 -13.23
C GLY A 100 4.13 4.07 -13.00
N GLY A 101 5.14 4.67 -12.40
CA GLY A 101 6.42 4.01 -12.11
C GLY A 101 6.29 2.79 -11.20
N ALA A 102 5.36 2.83 -10.24
CA ALA A 102 5.11 1.69 -9.38
C ALA A 102 4.54 0.51 -10.18
N ALA A 103 3.62 0.77 -11.10
CA ALA A 103 3.08 -0.28 -11.98
C ALA A 103 4.16 -0.86 -12.89
N ALA A 104 5.02 -0.02 -13.43
CA ALA A 104 6.14 -0.46 -14.28
C ALA A 104 7.10 -1.34 -13.50
N ARG A 105 7.46 -0.94 -12.28
CA ARG A 105 8.34 -1.72 -11.43
C ARG A 105 7.73 -3.06 -11.06
N PHE A 106 6.46 -3.05 -10.66
CA PHE A 106 5.70 -4.26 -10.33
C PHE A 106 5.76 -5.28 -11.49
N ALA A 107 5.48 -4.80 -12.71
CA ALA A 107 5.52 -5.64 -13.90
C ALA A 107 6.93 -6.14 -14.18
N SER A 108 7.95 -5.28 -14.05
CA SER A 108 9.35 -5.66 -14.32
C SER A 108 9.87 -6.72 -13.37
N MET A 109 9.33 -6.80 -12.17
CA MET A 109 9.69 -7.85 -11.21
C MET A 109 9.06 -9.21 -11.56
N GLY A 110 8.12 -9.21 -12.48
CA GLY A 110 7.36 -10.41 -12.80
C GLY A 110 6.19 -10.65 -11.86
N ALA A 111 5.81 -9.65 -11.08
CA ALA A 111 4.66 -9.77 -10.20
C ALA A 111 3.36 -9.70 -10.99
N ASP A 112 2.39 -10.50 -10.59
CA ASP A 112 1.05 -10.47 -11.16
C ASP A 112 -0.04 -10.35 -10.10
N GLY A 113 0.35 -10.27 -8.83
CA GLY A 113 -0.59 -10.09 -7.73
C GLY A 113 0.08 -9.49 -6.51
N SER A 114 -0.74 -9.00 -5.60
CA SER A 114 -0.28 -8.48 -4.33
C SER A 114 -1.27 -8.84 -3.23
N LEU A 115 -0.75 -8.94 -2.01
CA LEU A 115 -1.54 -9.17 -0.82
C LEU A 115 -1.24 -8.06 0.17
N LEU A 116 -2.26 -7.48 0.76
CA LEU A 116 -2.13 -6.39 1.71
C LEU A 116 -2.86 -6.72 2.99
N THR A 117 -2.16 -6.57 4.10
CA THR A 117 -2.76 -6.68 5.44
C THR A 117 -2.52 -5.36 6.17
N LEU A 118 -3.58 -4.81 6.72
CA LEU A 118 -3.53 -3.61 7.54
C LEU A 118 -4.06 -3.90 8.93
N THR A 119 -3.40 -3.34 9.92
CA THR A 119 -3.89 -3.34 11.28
C THR A 119 -3.48 -2.05 11.97
N HIS A 120 -4.20 -1.65 13.00
CA HIS A 120 -3.80 -0.50 13.79
C HIS A 120 -4.21 -0.69 15.24
N SER A 121 -3.39 -0.13 16.10
CA SER A 121 -3.68 0.03 17.52
C SER A 121 -4.02 1.51 17.77
N ARG A 122 -3.98 1.91 19.04
CA ARG A 122 -4.15 3.33 19.39
C ARG A 122 -3.06 4.21 18.75
N ASP A 123 -1.83 3.74 18.70
CA ASP A 123 -0.67 4.55 18.37
C ASP A 123 -0.04 4.26 17.02
N LEU A 124 -0.18 3.03 16.53
CA LEU A 124 0.50 2.58 15.32
C LEU A 124 -0.47 2.04 14.28
N ALA A 125 -0.18 2.35 13.05
CA ALA A 125 -0.75 1.67 11.90
C ALA A 125 0.34 0.80 11.29
N ILE A 126 0.02 -0.45 11.00
CA ILE A 126 0.97 -1.44 10.50
C ILE A 126 0.44 -2.01 9.20
N ALA A 127 1.33 -2.12 8.22
CA ALA A 127 0.98 -2.69 6.92
C ALA A 127 1.99 -3.76 6.53
N HIS A 128 1.50 -4.82 5.94
CA HIS A 128 2.33 -5.88 5.36
C HIS A 128 1.90 -6.10 3.92
N VAL A 129 2.86 -6.09 3.01
CA VAL A 129 2.63 -6.26 1.58
C VAL A 129 3.47 -7.42 1.08
N LEU A 130 2.83 -8.33 0.35
CA LEU A 130 3.51 -9.37 -0.41
C LEU A 130 3.23 -9.12 -1.89
N LEU A 131 4.28 -9.19 -2.70
CA LEU A 131 4.15 -9.22 -4.15
C LEU A 131 4.36 -10.65 -4.60
N VAL A 132 3.49 -11.14 -5.46
CA VAL A 132 3.47 -12.54 -5.84
C VAL A 132 3.44 -12.71 -7.35
N ARG A 133 3.85 -13.88 -7.80
CA ARG A 133 3.74 -14.32 -9.19
C ARG A 133 3.05 -15.66 -9.19
N GLY A 134 2.27 -15.92 -10.22
CA GLY A 134 1.49 -17.15 -10.28
C GLY A 134 0.17 -17.04 -9.53
N SER A 135 -0.30 -15.80 -9.33
CA SER A 135 -1.61 -15.56 -8.71
C SER A 135 -2.71 -16.13 -9.60
N THR A 136 -3.60 -16.88 -8.99
CA THR A 136 -4.76 -17.40 -9.68
C THR A 136 -5.99 -16.55 -9.40
N ALA A 137 -5.78 -15.32 -9.01
CA ALA A 137 -6.89 -14.42 -8.73
C ALA A 137 -7.74 -14.32 -9.98
N GLY A 138 -8.72 -15.08 -10.01
CA GLY A 138 -9.71 -15.07 -11.08
C GLY A 138 -10.60 -13.88 -10.89
#